data_9eacd19efdb4296daca6046192671306
#
_entry.id   9eacd19efdb4296daca6046192671306
#
_cell.length_a   1.000
_cell.length_b   1.000
_cell.length_c   1.000
_cell.angle_alpha   90.00
_cell.angle_beta   90.00
_cell.angle_gamma   90.00
#
_symmetry.space_group_name_H-M   'P 1'
#
loop_
_entity.id
_entity.type
_entity.pdbx_description
1 polymer ?
#
loop_
_entity_poly.entity_id
_entity_poly.type
_entity_poly.pdbx_seq_one_letter_code
_entity_poly.pdbx_strand_id
1 'polypeptide(L)'
;MKNLFVIAFRNLFRNKRRTILTSSLIAFGVILVIVFGGLAISFKSQMVGILTNTAMGDLQIHSKGYVESIDNLPLNLTLSGSELASVEKKLNSIPEVAAYSPRIKFGAMISNYAQTSNVRMSAVYPKMENRTVPEFAKRIKGKISDPDQFLKPGEILVPENLMKGLSLNIGDEIVLVATNKDGSVNAVTLIIAAITENVFGPSGKDGYMHIDDAQLLLREDQPEIVEIAIHLQQYDQLSKVYAQLKNEASVSKSSIEVHTWEQLSPFASIARIVDLLILVVKFILISIVLVSILNIMTMSVYERISEIGTIAAIGTPPRRILSLFLIEGFAMGLVSTIAGIVIGLEYCG
;
A
#
# COMPACT_ATOMS: atom_id res chain seq x y z
N MET A 1 -9.00 -20.25 -46.71
CA MET A 1 -9.23 -19.75 -45.35
C MET A 1 -10.53 -18.96 -45.22
N LYS A 2 -10.87 -18.06 -46.14
CA LYS A 2 -12.12 -17.25 -46.11
C LYS A 2 -13.40 -18.11 -45.91
N ASN A 3 -13.51 -19.23 -46.58
CA ASN A 3 -14.67 -20.13 -46.48
C ASN A 3 -14.80 -20.86 -45.12
N LEU A 4 -13.68 -21.12 -44.43
CA LEU A 4 -13.69 -21.74 -43.10
C LEU A 4 -14.27 -20.79 -42.04
N PHE A 5 -13.94 -19.51 -42.11
CA PHE A 5 -14.52 -18.48 -41.22
C PHE A 5 -16.02 -18.34 -41.41
N VAL A 6 -16.50 -18.33 -42.66
CA VAL A 6 -17.95 -18.23 -42.98
C VAL A 6 -18.70 -19.44 -42.42
N ILE A 7 -18.12 -20.67 -42.59
CA ILE A 7 -18.73 -21.89 -42.09
C ILE A 7 -18.74 -21.88 -40.55
N ALA A 8 -17.64 -21.53 -39.90
CA ALA A 8 -17.54 -21.44 -38.44
C ALA A 8 -18.57 -20.46 -37.86
N PHE A 9 -18.71 -19.26 -38.47
CA PHE A 9 -19.66 -18.28 -38.03
C PHE A 9 -21.13 -18.73 -38.21
N ARG A 10 -21.44 -19.38 -39.33
CA ARG A 10 -22.76 -19.93 -39.58
C ARG A 10 -23.12 -21.07 -38.63
N ASN A 11 -22.15 -21.88 -38.22
CA ASN A 11 -22.33 -22.94 -37.22
C ASN A 11 -22.69 -22.40 -35.82
N LEU A 12 -22.10 -21.24 -35.42
CA LEU A 12 -22.44 -20.59 -34.16
C LEU A 12 -23.93 -20.21 -34.07
N PHE A 13 -24.53 -19.77 -35.19
CA PHE A 13 -25.96 -19.38 -35.23
C PHE A 13 -26.91 -20.58 -35.42
N ARG A 14 -26.42 -21.75 -35.82
CA ARG A 14 -27.26 -22.94 -36.02
C ARG A 14 -27.77 -23.53 -34.69
N ASN A 15 -26.92 -23.49 -33.64
CA ASN A 15 -27.22 -24.05 -32.30
C ASN A 15 -27.28 -22.94 -31.24
N LYS A 16 -28.22 -21.98 -31.37
CA LYS A 16 -28.32 -20.75 -30.56
C LYS A 16 -28.29 -21.00 -29.06
N ARG A 17 -29.05 -21.99 -28.54
CA ARG A 17 -29.13 -22.28 -27.10
C ARG A 17 -27.75 -22.62 -26.52
N ARG A 18 -27.00 -23.47 -27.19
CA ARG A 18 -25.68 -23.93 -26.78
C ARG A 18 -24.67 -22.76 -26.86
N THR A 19 -24.68 -22.05 -27.99
CA THR A 19 -23.79 -20.88 -28.17
C THR A 19 -24.01 -19.83 -27.09
N ILE A 20 -25.26 -19.53 -26.75
CA ILE A 20 -25.60 -18.56 -25.69
C ILE A 20 -25.10 -19.07 -24.33
N LEU A 21 -25.35 -20.34 -23.95
CA LEU A 21 -24.87 -20.89 -22.68
C LEU A 21 -23.35 -20.86 -22.57
N THR A 22 -22.65 -21.24 -23.63
CA THR A 22 -21.19 -21.25 -23.67
C THR A 22 -20.64 -19.83 -23.58
N SER A 23 -21.21 -18.92 -24.40
CA SER A 23 -20.79 -17.52 -24.42
C SER A 23 -21.06 -16.82 -23.09
N SER A 24 -22.20 -17.09 -22.45
CA SER A 24 -22.53 -16.51 -21.14
C SER A 24 -21.57 -17.00 -20.05
N LEU A 25 -21.16 -18.28 -20.08
CA LEU A 25 -20.19 -18.81 -19.10
C LEU A 25 -18.80 -18.18 -19.27
N ILE A 26 -18.33 -18.04 -20.53
CA ILE A 26 -17.06 -17.36 -20.81
C ILE A 26 -17.15 -15.89 -20.41
N ALA A 27 -18.21 -15.18 -20.79
CA ALA A 27 -18.44 -13.79 -20.44
C ALA A 27 -18.46 -13.61 -18.91
N PHE A 28 -19.16 -14.47 -18.18
CA PHE A 28 -19.21 -14.47 -16.73
C PHE A 28 -17.82 -14.63 -16.11
N GLY A 29 -17.01 -15.57 -16.63
CA GLY A 29 -15.63 -15.74 -16.18
C GLY A 29 -14.77 -14.49 -16.40
N VAL A 30 -14.92 -13.83 -17.56
CA VAL A 30 -14.21 -12.57 -17.86
C VAL A 30 -14.67 -11.45 -16.91
N ILE A 31 -15.98 -11.29 -16.69
CA ILE A 31 -16.54 -10.35 -15.73
C ILE A 31 -15.93 -10.57 -14.35
N LEU A 32 -15.87 -11.81 -13.89
CA LEU A 32 -15.35 -12.16 -12.58
C LEU A 32 -13.86 -11.77 -12.42
N VAL A 33 -13.04 -11.96 -13.45
CA VAL A 33 -11.63 -11.55 -13.46
C VAL A 33 -11.50 -10.01 -13.43
N ILE A 34 -12.35 -9.27 -14.18
CA ILE A 34 -12.34 -7.81 -14.20
C ILE A 34 -12.79 -7.24 -12.85
N VAL A 35 -13.92 -7.71 -12.32
CA VAL A 35 -14.46 -7.27 -11.02
C VAL A 35 -13.46 -7.54 -9.90
N PHE A 36 -12.88 -8.74 -9.86
CA PHE A 36 -11.84 -9.06 -8.89
C PHE A 36 -10.61 -8.15 -9.05
N GLY A 37 -10.21 -7.87 -10.30
CA GLY A 37 -9.11 -6.94 -10.57
C GLY A 37 -9.39 -5.53 -10.05
N GLY A 38 -10.58 -5.00 -10.27
CA GLY A 38 -11.03 -3.71 -9.75
C GLY A 38 -11.06 -3.67 -8.22
N LEU A 39 -11.66 -4.68 -7.59
CA LEU A 39 -11.68 -4.81 -6.12
C LEU A 39 -10.28 -4.89 -5.53
N ALA A 40 -9.37 -5.63 -6.15
CA ALA A 40 -8.00 -5.78 -5.68
C ALA A 40 -7.23 -4.46 -5.75
N ILE A 41 -7.39 -3.69 -6.84
CA ILE A 41 -6.79 -2.37 -6.99
C ILE A 41 -7.36 -1.40 -5.95
N SER A 42 -8.68 -1.38 -5.77
CA SER A 42 -9.34 -0.53 -4.77
C SER A 42 -8.90 -0.87 -3.35
N PHE A 43 -8.80 -2.16 -3.02
CA PHE A 43 -8.29 -2.61 -1.72
C PHE A 43 -6.85 -2.15 -1.48
N LYS A 44 -5.97 -2.33 -2.48
CA LYS A 44 -4.57 -1.87 -2.41
C LYS A 44 -4.51 -0.35 -2.23
N SER A 45 -5.29 0.40 -2.99
CA SER A 45 -5.35 1.86 -2.89
C SER A 45 -5.82 2.34 -1.52
N GLN A 46 -6.85 1.72 -0.95
CA GLN A 46 -7.33 2.03 0.39
C GLN A 46 -6.27 1.71 1.46
N MET A 47 -5.61 0.55 1.36
CA MET A 47 -4.53 0.18 2.27
C MET A 47 -3.38 1.19 2.22
N VAL A 48 -2.96 1.58 1.02
CA VAL A 48 -1.93 2.61 0.83
C VAL A 48 -2.38 3.93 1.45
N GLY A 49 -3.59 4.40 1.14
CA GLY A 49 -4.13 5.65 1.69
C GLY A 49 -4.18 5.64 3.23
N ILE A 50 -4.54 4.51 3.85
CA ILE A 50 -4.48 4.39 5.31
C ILE A 50 -3.03 4.55 5.81
N LEU A 51 -2.06 3.90 5.20
CA LEU A 51 -0.66 3.95 5.65
C LEU A 51 -0.04 5.34 5.45
N THR A 52 -0.24 5.94 4.28
CA THR A 52 0.35 7.24 3.95
C THR A 52 -0.30 8.38 4.72
N ASN A 53 -1.63 8.35 4.87
CA ASN A 53 -2.38 9.42 5.54
C ASN A 53 -2.42 9.31 7.07
N THR A 54 -1.98 8.19 7.64
CA THR A 54 -2.00 8.02 9.12
C THR A 54 -0.63 7.97 9.76
N ALA A 55 0.43 7.59 9.03
CA ALA A 55 1.72 7.34 9.68
C ALA A 55 2.94 7.77 8.87
N MET A 56 2.97 7.48 7.55
CA MET A 56 4.22 7.50 6.81
C MET A 56 4.41 8.73 5.91
N GLY A 57 3.31 9.38 5.47
CA GLY A 57 3.34 10.25 4.31
C GLY A 57 3.53 9.44 3.00
N ASP A 58 3.56 10.12 1.87
CA ASP A 58 3.72 9.51 0.56
C ASP A 58 5.19 9.23 0.22
N LEU A 59 6.08 10.11 0.69
CA LEU A 59 7.53 10.05 0.55
C LEU A 59 8.21 10.32 1.90
N GLN A 60 9.41 9.79 2.06
CA GLN A 60 10.25 10.10 3.23
C GLN A 60 11.67 10.44 2.80
N ILE A 61 12.28 11.39 3.50
CA ILE A 61 13.70 11.76 3.36
C ILE A 61 14.39 11.36 4.65
N HIS A 62 15.52 10.68 4.49
CA HIS A 62 16.39 10.22 5.60
C HIS A 62 17.85 10.55 5.31
N SER A 63 18.68 10.47 6.33
CA SER A 63 20.12 10.39 6.15
C SER A 63 20.50 9.06 5.50
N LYS A 64 21.55 9.07 4.69
CA LYS A 64 22.04 7.89 3.95
C LYS A 64 22.35 6.72 4.88
N GLY A 65 21.82 5.53 4.54
CA GLY A 65 21.97 4.30 5.31
C GLY A 65 21.00 4.15 6.47
N TYR A 66 20.14 5.14 6.74
CA TYR A 66 19.15 5.05 7.83
C TYR A 66 18.15 3.90 7.59
N VAL A 67 17.63 3.76 6.36
CA VAL A 67 16.60 2.77 6.04
C VAL A 67 17.10 1.34 6.21
N GLU A 68 18.38 1.09 5.97
CA GLU A 68 19.00 -0.23 6.23
C GLU A 68 19.00 -0.61 7.71
N SER A 69 18.97 0.39 8.61
CA SER A 69 19.02 0.24 10.07
C SER A 69 17.73 0.70 10.77
N ILE A 70 16.64 0.93 10.02
CA ILE A 70 15.42 1.56 10.52
C ILE A 70 14.79 0.83 11.71
N ASP A 71 14.94 -0.47 11.81
CA ASP A 71 14.43 -1.28 12.92
C ASP A 71 15.14 -0.98 14.25
N ASN A 72 16.37 -0.50 14.18
CA ASN A 72 17.20 -0.14 15.36
C ASN A 72 17.01 1.32 15.79
N LEU A 73 16.33 2.14 15.01
CA LEU A 73 16.11 3.59 15.23
C LEU A 73 17.43 4.34 15.58
N PRO A 74 18.42 4.33 14.68
CA PRO A 74 19.75 4.88 14.98
C PRO A 74 19.69 6.40 15.09
N LEU A 75 20.17 6.95 16.22
CA LEU A 75 20.26 8.40 16.48
C LEU A 75 21.54 9.05 15.94
N ASN A 76 22.43 8.28 15.33
CA ASN A 76 23.65 8.77 14.69
C ASN A 76 23.49 9.05 13.18
N LEU A 77 22.34 8.69 12.60
CA LEU A 77 22.01 8.91 11.19
C LEU A 77 20.89 9.97 11.08
N THR A 78 21.23 11.19 11.47
CA THR A 78 20.32 12.34 11.51
C THR A 78 20.63 13.34 10.40
N LEU A 79 19.71 14.22 10.12
CA LEU A 79 19.88 15.38 9.26
C LEU A 79 20.34 16.56 10.12
N SER A 80 21.47 17.16 9.78
CA SER A 80 21.94 18.38 10.45
C SER A 80 20.98 19.54 10.20
N GLY A 81 21.03 20.57 11.05
CA GLY A 81 20.19 21.76 10.90
C GLY A 81 20.34 22.46 9.54
N SER A 82 21.55 22.47 8.95
CA SER A 82 21.82 23.02 7.62
C SER A 82 21.22 22.17 6.50
N GLU A 83 21.26 20.82 6.62
CA GLU A 83 20.63 19.90 5.69
C GLU A 83 19.11 20.00 5.77
N LEU A 84 18.55 20.06 6.98
CA LEU A 84 17.13 20.28 7.21
C LEU A 84 16.65 21.55 6.52
N ALA A 85 17.30 22.70 6.77
CA ALA A 85 16.93 23.98 6.15
C ALA A 85 17.01 23.94 4.62
N SER A 86 18.00 23.25 4.06
CA SER A 86 18.13 23.06 2.61
C SER A 86 16.98 22.23 2.04
N VAL A 87 16.63 21.11 2.70
CA VAL A 87 15.52 20.25 2.31
C VAL A 87 14.19 20.98 2.42
N GLU A 88 13.93 21.70 3.52
CA GLU A 88 12.70 22.48 3.71
C GLU A 88 12.52 23.57 2.65
N LYS A 89 13.59 24.32 2.35
CA LYS A 89 13.58 25.30 1.26
C LYS A 89 13.21 24.68 -0.06
N LYS A 90 13.71 23.47 -0.31
CA LYS A 90 13.42 22.71 -1.53
C LYS A 90 11.99 22.23 -1.57
N LEU A 91 11.51 21.58 -0.52
CA LEU A 91 10.12 21.09 -0.43
C LEU A 91 9.12 22.24 -0.64
N ASN A 92 9.39 23.40 -0.06
CA ASN A 92 8.56 24.60 -0.26
C ASN A 92 8.59 25.15 -1.70
N SER A 93 9.57 24.77 -2.53
CA SER A 93 9.65 25.18 -3.94
C SER A 93 8.93 24.20 -4.89
N ILE A 94 8.49 23.05 -4.42
CA ILE A 94 7.81 22.02 -5.23
C ILE A 94 6.29 22.18 -5.04
N PRO A 95 5.55 22.61 -6.08
CA PRO A 95 4.10 22.87 -5.94
C PRO A 95 3.28 21.61 -5.62
N GLU A 96 3.78 20.44 -6.00
CA GLU A 96 3.12 19.16 -5.78
C GLU A 96 3.18 18.68 -4.32
N VAL A 97 4.07 19.27 -3.49
CA VAL A 97 4.16 18.99 -2.06
C VAL A 97 3.07 19.75 -1.32
N ALA A 98 2.15 19.05 -0.66
CA ALA A 98 1.08 19.64 0.13
C ALA A 98 1.55 20.02 1.54
N ALA A 99 2.32 19.15 2.17
CA ALA A 99 2.85 19.31 3.51
C ALA A 99 4.06 18.40 3.74
N TYR A 100 4.83 18.73 4.78
CA TYR A 100 5.89 17.85 5.29
C TYR A 100 6.00 17.99 6.80
N SER A 101 6.53 16.95 7.46
CA SER A 101 6.76 16.92 8.91
C SER A 101 8.14 16.34 9.23
N PRO A 102 9.04 17.13 9.84
CA PRO A 102 10.26 16.61 10.44
C PRO A 102 9.94 15.80 11.68
N ARG A 103 10.63 14.68 11.86
CA ARG A 103 10.41 13.75 12.97
C ARG A 103 11.71 13.29 13.59
N ILE A 104 11.71 13.13 14.90
CA ILE A 104 12.77 12.40 15.63
C ILE A 104 12.18 11.06 16.04
N LYS A 105 12.79 9.94 15.61
CA LYS A 105 12.35 8.60 15.97
C LYS A 105 13.42 7.91 16.78
N PHE A 106 13.05 7.37 17.94
CA PHE A 106 13.98 6.69 18.85
C PHE A 106 13.29 5.63 19.68
N GLY A 107 14.08 4.69 20.19
CA GLY A 107 13.65 3.70 21.16
C GLY A 107 13.71 4.26 22.57
N ALA A 108 12.68 4.00 23.38
CA ALA A 108 12.62 4.43 24.77
C ALA A 108 11.97 3.35 25.65
N MET A 109 12.04 3.54 26.96
CA MET A 109 11.32 2.76 27.96
C MET A 109 10.32 3.68 28.66
N ILE A 110 9.06 3.27 28.68
CA ILE A 110 7.99 3.93 29.46
C ILE A 110 7.81 3.22 30.78
N SER A 111 7.73 3.97 31.89
CA SER A 111 7.57 3.46 33.24
C SER A 111 6.44 4.20 33.97
N ASN A 112 5.64 3.45 34.72
CA ASN A 112 4.66 3.97 35.67
C ASN A 112 5.16 3.80 37.11
N TYR A 113 6.47 3.74 37.36
CA TYR A 113 7.16 3.46 38.61
C TYR A 113 7.03 2.01 39.11
N ALA A 114 5.98 1.27 38.75
CA ALA A 114 5.77 -0.13 39.13
C ALA A 114 6.22 -1.10 38.05
N GLN A 115 6.01 -0.74 36.79
CA GLN A 115 6.29 -1.57 35.63
C GLN A 115 6.93 -0.74 34.53
N THR A 116 7.68 -1.41 33.67
CA THR A 116 8.39 -0.79 32.54
C THR A 116 8.15 -1.58 31.25
N SER A 117 7.97 -0.89 30.15
CA SER A 117 7.85 -1.49 28.81
C SER A 117 8.62 -0.70 27.77
N ASN A 118 9.11 -1.38 26.75
CA ASN A 118 9.72 -0.71 25.60
C ASN A 118 8.64 -0.03 24.75
N VAL A 119 8.97 1.15 24.21
CA VAL A 119 8.15 1.97 23.33
C VAL A 119 9.02 2.55 22.22
N ARG A 120 8.47 2.70 21.04
CA ARG A 120 9.08 3.47 19.94
C ARG A 120 8.45 4.85 19.94
N MET A 121 9.26 5.88 20.06
CA MET A 121 8.79 7.25 20.13
C MET A 121 8.97 7.95 18.79
N SER A 122 7.95 8.70 18.40
CA SER A 122 8.00 9.67 17.32
C SER A 122 7.75 11.05 17.90
N ALA A 123 8.77 11.87 17.89
CA ALA A 123 8.63 13.28 18.30
C ALA A 123 8.33 14.14 17.09
N VAL A 124 7.30 14.97 17.18
CA VAL A 124 6.71 15.70 16.06
C VAL A 124 6.33 17.13 16.44
N TYR A 125 6.19 18.00 15.44
CA TYR A 125 5.45 19.25 15.55
C TYR A 125 3.98 19.00 15.20
N PRO A 126 3.02 19.07 16.12
CA PRO A 126 1.63 18.64 15.89
C PRO A 126 0.97 19.23 14.67
N LYS A 127 1.15 20.53 14.44
CA LYS A 127 0.58 21.24 13.29
C LYS A 127 1.14 20.75 11.95
N MET A 128 2.44 20.48 11.87
CA MET A 128 3.07 19.97 10.65
C MET A 128 2.64 18.51 10.43
N GLU A 129 2.63 17.74 11.51
CA GLU A 129 2.23 16.33 11.48
C GLU A 129 0.79 16.16 11.01
N ASN A 130 -0.18 16.93 11.56
CA ASN A 130 -1.58 16.86 11.17
C ASN A 130 -1.82 17.17 9.68
N ARG A 131 -1.01 18.06 9.10
CA ARG A 131 -1.08 18.37 7.66
C ARG A 131 -0.44 17.31 6.78
N THR A 132 0.58 16.62 7.29
CA THR A 132 1.32 15.60 6.55
C THR A 132 0.63 14.24 6.62
N VAL A 133 -0.02 13.94 7.75
CA VAL A 133 -0.78 12.68 7.96
C VAL A 133 -2.18 13.00 8.51
N PRO A 134 -3.08 13.53 7.67
CA PRO A 134 -4.35 14.15 8.12
C PRO A 134 -5.34 13.19 8.78
N GLU A 135 -5.20 11.88 8.56
CA GLU A 135 -6.02 10.85 9.18
C GLU A 135 -5.51 10.44 10.57
N PHE A 136 -4.31 10.86 10.97
CA PHE A 136 -3.71 10.49 12.25
C PHE A 136 -4.53 11.02 13.43
N ALA A 137 -4.89 12.30 13.42
CA ALA A 137 -5.64 12.93 14.49
C ALA A 137 -7.01 12.25 14.74
N LYS A 138 -7.64 11.68 13.70
CA LYS A 138 -8.91 10.95 13.83
C LYS A 138 -8.78 9.63 14.59
N ARG A 139 -7.55 9.12 14.76
CA ARG A 139 -7.25 7.86 15.47
C ARG A 139 -6.77 8.07 16.90
N ILE A 140 -6.81 9.29 17.37
CA ILE A 140 -6.48 9.63 18.75
C ILE A 140 -7.77 9.59 19.58
N LYS A 141 -7.80 8.71 20.59
CA LYS A 141 -8.90 8.60 21.56
C LYS A 141 -8.60 9.49 22.74
N GLY A 142 -9.32 10.59 22.87
CA GLY A 142 -9.18 11.58 23.95
C GLY A 142 -9.88 12.88 23.59
N LYS A 143 -9.86 13.86 24.51
CA LYS A 143 -10.39 15.21 24.22
C LYS A 143 -9.37 16.02 23.44
N ILE A 144 -9.35 15.85 22.12
CA ILE A 144 -8.61 16.75 21.23
C ILE A 144 -9.58 17.86 20.81
N SER A 145 -9.29 19.08 21.23
CA SER A 145 -10.10 20.26 20.88
C SER A 145 -9.72 20.80 19.50
N ASP A 146 -8.44 20.66 19.13
CA ASP A 146 -7.88 21.15 17.85
C ASP A 146 -6.93 20.09 17.27
N PRO A 147 -7.19 19.57 16.06
CA PRO A 147 -6.30 18.63 15.39
C PRO A 147 -4.88 19.16 15.14
N ASP A 148 -4.69 20.49 15.04
CA ASP A 148 -3.38 21.10 14.88
C ASP A 148 -2.60 21.20 16.20
N GLN A 149 -3.27 20.93 17.35
CA GLN A 149 -2.70 20.98 18.70
C GLN A 149 -3.07 19.71 19.50
N PHE A 150 -3.00 18.56 18.85
CA PHE A 150 -3.33 17.28 19.50
C PHE A 150 -2.34 16.87 20.60
N LEU A 151 -1.23 17.58 20.76
CA LEU A 151 -0.15 17.31 21.71
C LEU A 151 0.54 18.60 22.07
N LYS A 152 0.84 18.84 23.35
CA LYS A 152 1.58 20.00 23.87
C LYS A 152 2.90 19.54 24.48
N PRO A 153 3.88 20.44 24.65
CA PRO A 153 5.07 20.14 25.45
C PRO A 153 4.68 19.66 26.86
N GLY A 154 5.36 18.61 27.36
CA GLY A 154 5.04 17.93 28.61
C GLY A 154 3.97 16.84 28.51
N GLU A 155 3.40 16.62 27.33
CA GLU A 155 2.37 15.61 27.08
C GLU A 155 2.90 14.46 26.22
N ILE A 156 2.25 13.29 26.36
CA ILE A 156 2.57 12.11 25.56
C ILE A 156 1.29 11.41 25.07
N LEU A 157 1.31 10.92 23.84
CA LEU A 157 0.30 9.98 23.35
C LEU A 157 0.85 8.55 23.46
N VAL A 158 0.08 7.70 24.12
CA VAL A 158 0.48 6.32 24.41
C VAL A 158 -0.40 5.36 23.61
N PRO A 159 0.16 4.32 22.97
CA PRO A 159 -0.64 3.36 22.23
C PRO A 159 -1.50 2.48 23.15
N GLU A 160 -2.69 2.12 22.68
CA GLU A 160 -3.71 1.39 23.46
C GLU A 160 -3.18 0.10 24.10
N ASN A 161 -2.27 -0.61 23.42
CA ASN A 161 -1.66 -1.84 23.97
C ASN A 161 -0.81 -1.56 25.20
N LEU A 162 -0.07 -0.45 25.23
CA LEU A 162 0.75 -0.07 26.39
C LEU A 162 -0.12 0.44 27.53
N MET A 163 -1.18 1.20 27.23
CA MET A 163 -2.15 1.63 28.24
C MET A 163 -2.73 0.44 29.00
N LYS A 164 -3.18 -0.59 28.27
CA LYS A 164 -3.70 -1.83 28.89
C LYS A 164 -2.62 -2.62 29.61
N GLY A 165 -1.44 -2.75 29.01
CA GLY A 165 -0.34 -3.56 29.56
C GLY A 165 0.25 -3.01 30.85
N LEU A 166 0.26 -1.68 31.01
CA LEU A 166 0.80 -0.99 32.19
C LEU A 166 -0.31 -0.46 33.12
N SER A 167 -1.61 -0.77 32.84
CA SER A 167 -2.76 -0.28 33.59
C SER A 167 -2.79 1.25 33.75
N LEU A 168 -2.49 1.97 32.67
CA LEU A 168 -2.42 3.42 32.65
C LEU A 168 -3.76 4.04 32.26
N ASN A 169 -3.99 5.29 32.72
CA ASN A 169 -5.15 6.11 32.38
C ASN A 169 -4.72 7.45 31.78
N ILE A 170 -5.61 8.11 31.06
CA ILE A 170 -5.39 9.49 30.61
C ILE A 170 -5.28 10.40 31.83
N GLY A 171 -4.24 11.25 31.88
CA GLY A 171 -3.90 12.11 32.99
C GLY A 171 -2.86 11.55 33.94
N ASP A 172 -2.49 10.27 33.81
CA ASP A 172 -1.41 9.68 34.63
C ASP A 172 -0.07 10.27 34.23
N GLU A 173 0.82 10.40 35.21
CA GLU A 173 2.23 10.72 34.98
C GLU A 173 3.02 9.45 34.68
N ILE A 174 3.90 9.54 33.67
CA ILE A 174 4.85 8.48 33.33
C ILE A 174 6.26 9.02 33.21
N VAL A 175 7.24 8.17 33.40
CA VAL A 175 8.63 8.47 33.13
C VAL A 175 9.04 7.81 31.82
N LEU A 176 9.51 8.62 30.88
CA LEU A 176 10.09 8.16 29.64
C LEU A 176 11.61 8.18 29.77
N VAL A 177 12.27 7.06 29.53
CA VAL A 177 13.71 6.89 29.62
C VAL A 177 14.27 6.56 28.24
N ALA A 178 15.27 7.29 27.79
CA ALA A 178 15.93 7.03 26.52
C ALA A 178 17.47 7.18 26.65
N THR A 179 18.17 6.54 25.72
CA THR A 179 19.62 6.68 25.58
C THR A 179 19.88 7.61 24.41
N ASN A 180 20.66 8.65 24.61
CA ASN A 180 21.07 9.57 23.55
C ASN A 180 22.19 8.97 22.67
N LYS A 181 22.60 9.71 21.64
CA LYS A 181 23.66 9.29 20.71
C LYS A 181 25.03 9.04 21.36
N ASP A 182 25.30 9.70 22.51
CA ASP A 182 26.55 9.57 23.27
C ASP A 182 26.52 8.40 24.27
N GLY A 183 25.41 7.65 24.33
CA GLY A 183 25.23 6.53 25.27
C GLY A 183 24.75 6.95 26.64
N SER A 184 24.50 8.24 26.90
CA SER A 184 23.96 8.71 28.18
C SER A 184 22.48 8.39 28.29
N VAL A 185 22.06 7.90 29.46
CA VAL A 185 20.64 7.58 29.76
C VAL A 185 20.02 8.80 30.44
N ASN A 186 18.93 9.27 29.89
CA ASN A 186 18.17 10.41 30.44
C ASN A 186 16.71 10.05 30.59
N ALA A 187 16.00 10.83 31.40
CA ALA A 187 14.58 10.62 31.67
C ALA A 187 13.83 11.94 31.69
N VAL A 188 12.58 11.90 31.29
CA VAL A 188 11.62 13.00 31.36
C VAL A 188 10.29 12.49 31.88
N THR A 189 9.63 13.27 32.73
CA THR A 189 8.27 12.99 33.21
C THR A 189 7.27 13.66 32.29
N LEU A 190 6.29 12.90 31.81
CA LEU A 190 5.27 13.37 30.88
C LEU A 190 3.88 12.95 31.35
N ILE A 191 2.86 13.72 30.97
CA ILE A 191 1.46 13.43 31.27
C ILE A 191 0.80 12.77 30.07
N ILE A 192 0.06 11.71 30.27
CA ILE A 192 -0.68 11.02 29.20
C ILE A 192 -1.88 11.90 28.80
N ALA A 193 -1.79 12.52 27.62
CA ALA A 193 -2.86 13.38 27.09
C ALA A 193 -3.98 12.59 26.41
N ALA A 194 -3.60 11.55 25.65
CA ALA A 194 -4.56 10.75 24.90
C ALA A 194 -3.97 9.38 24.50
N ILE A 195 -4.82 8.54 23.92
CA ILE A 195 -4.49 7.18 23.47
C ILE A 195 -4.45 7.17 21.95
N THR A 196 -3.39 6.59 21.36
CA THR A 196 -3.38 6.30 19.92
C THR A 196 -3.91 4.91 19.65
N GLU A 197 -4.76 4.77 18.63
CA GLU A 197 -5.10 3.45 18.10
C GLU A 197 -3.87 2.81 17.48
N ASN A 198 -3.74 1.50 17.64
CA ASN A 198 -2.65 0.75 17.03
C ASN A 198 -2.79 0.79 15.50
N VAL A 199 -2.05 1.64 14.86
CA VAL A 199 -1.95 1.68 13.41
C VAL A 199 -0.68 0.94 13.01
N PHE A 200 -0.84 -0.18 12.33
CA PHE A 200 0.16 -0.89 11.53
C PHE A 200 1.66 -0.67 11.86
N GLY A 201 2.05 -0.75 13.12
CA GLY A 201 3.46 -0.86 13.49
C GLY A 201 3.79 -2.32 13.83
N PRO A 202 5.01 -2.80 13.58
CA PRO A 202 5.39 -4.19 13.83
C PRO A 202 5.22 -4.62 15.28
N SER A 203 5.12 -3.68 16.21
CA SER A 203 4.95 -3.96 17.65
C SER A 203 3.67 -3.38 18.26
N GLY A 204 2.95 -2.50 17.56
CA GLY A 204 1.80 -1.76 18.16
C GLY A 204 2.19 -0.93 19.39
N LYS A 205 3.45 -0.50 19.48
CA LYS A 205 4.03 0.22 20.62
C LYS A 205 4.62 1.56 20.19
N ASP A 206 3.97 2.24 19.22
CA ASP A 206 4.43 3.54 18.73
C ASP A 206 3.72 4.65 19.49
N GLY A 207 4.47 5.44 20.27
CA GLY A 207 4.01 6.61 21.01
C GLY A 207 4.42 7.90 20.32
N TYR A 208 3.78 9.01 20.70
CA TYR A 208 4.10 10.35 20.16
C TYR A 208 4.35 11.35 21.29
N MET A 209 5.30 12.25 21.09
CA MET A 209 5.62 13.33 21.99
C MET A 209 5.97 14.62 21.22
N HIS A 210 5.99 15.74 21.93
CA HIS A 210 6.40 16.98 21.31
C HIS A 210 7.92 16.98 21.04
N ILE A 211 8.34 17.63 19.96
CA ILE A 211 9.76 17.62 19.57
C ILE A 211 10.66 18.29 20.60
N ASP A 212 10.16 19.33 21.29
CA ASP A 212 10.89 20.03 22.35
C ASP A 212 11.18 19.11 23.55
N ASP A 213 10.25 18.22 23.91
CA ASP A 213 10.47 17.25 24.98
C ASP A 213 11.50 16.17 24.59
N ALA A 214 11.50 15.78 23.31
CA ALA A 214 12.51 14.87 22.79
C ALA A 214 13.91 15.48 22.82
N GLN A 215 14.05 16.76 22.45
CA GLN A 215 15.31 17.48 22.55
C GLN A 215 15.84 17.51 23.99
N LEU A 216 14.96 17.81 24.97
CA LEU A 216 15.32 17.77 26.38
C LEU A 216 15.75 16.36 26.81
N LEU A 217 15.03 15.34 26.42
CA LEU A 217 15.32 13.95 26.76
C LEU A 217 16.63 13.46 26.12
N LEU A 218 16.88 13.80 24.86
CA LEU A 218 18.08 13.39 24.12
C LEU A 218 19.26 14.32 24.33
N ARG A 219 19.07 15.45 25.05
CA ARG A 219 20.08 16.49 25.31
C ARG A 219 20.68 17.06 24.03
N GLU A 220 19.82 17.43 23.10
CA GLU A 220 20.21 18.04 21.84
C GLU A 220 19.99 19.56 21.89
N ASP A 221 21.00 20.34 21.52
CA ASP A 221 20.90 21.81 21.44
C ASP A 221 19.97 22.27 20.31
N GLN A 222 19.88 21.46 19.25
CA GLN A 222 18.97 21.64 18.12
C GLN A 222 18.35 20.31 17.73
N PRO A 223 17.11 20.30 17.15
CA PRO A 223 16.48 19.03 16.77
C PRO A 223 17.28 18.32 15.68
N GLU A 224 17.77 17.15 15.98
CA GLU A 224 18.42 16.25 15.04
C GLU A 224 17.35 15.36 14.37
N ILE A 225 16.92 15.77 13.19
CA ILE A 225 15.82 15.14 12.47
C ILE A 225 16.29 13.83 11.84
N VAL A 226 15.55 12.78 12.08
CA VAL A 226 15.82 11.42 11.58
C VAL A 226 15.05 11.16 10.28
N GLU A 227 13.85 11.71 10.19
CA GLU A 227 12.93 11.48 9.09
C GLU A 227 12.18 12.77 8.75
N ILE A 228 12.00 13.06 7.46
CA ILE A 228 11.07 14.06 6.98
C ILE A 228 10.00 13.33 6.18
N ALA A 229 8.78 13.23 6.73
CA ALA A 229 7.64 12.70 6.01
C ALA A 229 7.04 13.78 5.11
N ILE A 230 6.59 13.40 3.92
CA ILE A 230 6.08 14.33 2.89
C ILE A 230 4.71 13.83 2.43
N HIS A 231 3.76 14.75 2.34
CA HIS A 231 2.45 14.51 1.76
C HIS A 231 2.30 15.28 0.44
N LEU A 232 1.78 14.61 -0.58
CA LEU A 232 1.58 15.18 -1.91
C LEU A 232 0.13 15.66 -2.08
N GLN A 233 -0.09 16.64 -2.95
CA GLN A 233 -1.44 17.08 -3.29
C GLN A 233 -2.24 15.99 -3.99
N GLN A 234 -1.57 15.19 -4.82
CA GLN A 234 -2.16 14.08 -5.56
C GLN A 234 -1.18 12.91 -5.59
N TYR A 235 -1.66 11.72 -5.24
CA TYR A 235 -0.83 10.51 -5.16
C TYR A 235 -0.22 10.09 -6.51
N ASP A 236 -0.88 10.38 -7.63
CA ASP A 236 -0.39 10.08 -8.98
C ASP A 236 0.90 10.82 -9.35
N GLN A 237 1.21 11.92 -8.64
CA GLN A 237 2.45 12.69 -8.79
C GLN A 237 3.65 12.08 -8.07
N LEU A 238 3.45 11.01 -7.28
CA LEU A 238 4.48 10.37 -6.48
C LEU A 238 5.76 10.08 -7.29
N SER A 239 5.62 9.41 -8.44
CA SER A 239 6.74 9.02 -9.28
C SER A 239 7.53 10.23 -9.82
N LYS A 240 6.84 11.32 -10.16
CA LYS A 240 7.45 12.56 -10.65
C LYS A 240 8.27 13.24 -9.55
N VAL A 241 7.65 13.46 -8.39
CA VAL A 241 8.29 14.14 -7.25
C VAL A 241 9.45 13.30 -6.71
N TYR A 242 9.28 11.98 -6.61
CA TYR A 242 10.36 11.06 -6.21
C TYR A 242 11.57 11.16 -7.13
N ALA A 243 11.35 11.11 -8.47
CA ALA A 243 12.44 11.22 -9.43
C ALA A 243 13.15 12.57 -9.35
N GLN A 244 12.42 13.67 -9.15
CA GLN A 244 12.98 15.00 -8.98
C GLN A 244 13.85 15.09 -7.73
N LEU A 245 13.34 14.72 -6.55
CA LEU A 245 14.07 14.76 -5.29
C LEU A 245 15.29 13.83 -5.30
N LYS A 246 15.17 12.63 -5.86
CA LYS A 246 16.27 11.67 -5.98
C LYS A 246 17.40 12.18 -6.88
N ASN A 247 17.09 12.77 -8.04
CA ASN A 247 18.08 13.33 -8.93
C ASN A 247 18.85 14.47 -8.27
N GLU A 248 18.15 15.34 -7.53
CA GLU A 248 18.76 16.48 -6.83
C GLU A 248 19.63 16.01 -5.66
N ALA A 249 19.20 15.03 -4.87
CA ALA A 249 20.03 14.40 -3.84
C ALA A 249 21.34 13.83 -4.42
N SER A 250 21.26 13.21 -5.60
CA SER A 250 22.41 12.63 -6.29
C SER A 250 23.39 13.69 -6.82
N VAL A 251 22.87 14.79 -7.36
CA VAL A 251 23.69 15.90 -7.92
C VAL A 251 24.36 16.70 -6.81
N SER A 252 23.66 16.93 -5.72
CA SER A 252 24.15 17.73 -4.59
C SER A 252 25.24 17.05 -3.74
N LYS A 253 25.59 15.77 -4.02
CA LYS A 253 26.41 14.93 -3.12
C LYS A 253 25.92 14.97 -1.66
N SER A 254 24.64 15.18 -1.48
CA SER A 254 23.99 15.24 -0.19
C SER A 254 24.01 13.87 0.49
N SER A 255 24.17 13.86 1.80
CA SER A 255 24.09 12.64 2.61
C SER A 255 22.65 12.15 2.83
N ILE A 256 21.68 12.59 1.98
CA ILE A 256 20.27 12.25 2.09
C ILE A 256 19.85 11.20 1.08
N GLU A 257 18.85 10.42 1.46
CA GLU A 257 18.15 9.45 0.62
C GLU A 257 16.65 9.72 0.65
N VAL A 258 16.01 9.55 -0.51
CA VAL A 258 14.56 9.70 -0.68
C VAL A 258 13.96 8.34 -0.91
N HIS A 259 12.92 8.00 -0.17
CA HIS A 259 12.23 6.72 -0.26
C HIS A 259 10.73 6.91 -0.43
N THR A 260 10.13 6.04 -1.22
CA THR A 260 8.67 5.87 -1.23
C THR A 260 8.27 4.93 -0.09
N TRP A 261 7.03 5.02 0.36
CA TRP A 261 6.49 4.11 1.37
C TRP A 261 6.69 2.62 1.01
N GLU A 262 6.67 2.26 -0.29
CA GLU A 262 6.89 0.90 -0.79
C GLU A 262 8.31 0.36 -0.54
N GLN A 263 9.27 1.24 -0.30
CA GLN A 263 10.67 0.88 -0.05
C GLN A 263 10.99 0.72 1.42
N LEU A 264 10.07 1.09 2.31
CA LEU A 264 10.27 1.11 3.75
C LEU A 264 9.79 -0.20 4.38
N SER A 265 10.65 -0.85 5.19
CA SER A 265 10.29 -2.03 5.98
C SER A 265 9.38 -1.62 7.16
N PRO A 266 8.36 -2.42 7.56
CA PRO A 266 7.95 -3.71 7.00
C PRO A 266 6.95 -3.62 5.84
N PHE A 267 6.54 -2.42 5.43
CA PHE A 267 5.45 -2.17 4.48
C PHE A 267 5.76 -2.66 3.08
N ALA A 268 7.04 -2.57 2.67
CA ALA A 268 7.55 -3.14 1.42
C ALA A 268 7.26 -4.66 1.31
N SER A 269 7.38 -5.38 2.41
CA SER A 269 7.09 -6.82 2.44
C SER A 269 5.60 -7.11 2.38
N ILE A 270 4.78 -6.33 3.08
CA ILE A 270 3.31 -6.43 3.05
C ILE A 270 2.78 -6.14 1.65
N ALA A 271 3.24 -5.07 1.00
CA ALA A 271 2.84 -4.74 -0.35
C ALA A 271 3.14 -5.86 -1.35
N ARG A 272 4.34 -6.45 -1.28
CA ARG A 272 4.72 -7.61 -2.12
C ARG A 272 3.86 -8.84 -1.88
N ILE A 273 3.52 -9.14 -0.61
CA ILE A 273 2.65 -10.26 -0.27
C ILE A 273 1.25 -10.04 -0.85
N VAL A 274 0.70 -8.83 -0.73
CA VAL A 274 -0.60 -8.47 -1.31
C VAL A 274 -0.58 -8.62 -2.85
N ASP A 275 0.45 -8.11 -3.53
CA ASP A 275 0.59 -8.24 -4.98
C ASP A 275 0.70 -9.71 -5.41
N LEU A 276 1.44 -10.53 -4.66
CA LEU A 276 1.53 -11.98 -4.90
C LEU A 276 0.18 -12.67 -4.73
N LEU A 277 -0.56 -12.37 -3.67
CA LEU A 277 -1.89 -12.92 -3.43
C LEU A 277 -2.87 -12.55 -4.56
N ILE A 278 -2.86 -11.29 -5.00
CA ILE A 278 -3.68 -10.83 -6.13
C ILE A 278 -3.33 -11.61 -7.41
N LEU A 279 -2.04 -11.80 -7.68
CA LEU A 279 -1.56 -12.55 -8.84
C LEU A 279 -2.02 -14.02 -8.79
N VAL A 280 -1.87 -14.67 -7.64
CA VAL A 280 -2.29 -16.07 -7.44
C VAL A 280 -3.80 -16.24 -7.66
N VAL A 281 -4.62 -15.36 -7.07
CA VAL A 281 -6.07 -15.40 -7.23
C VAL A 281 -6.48 -15.18 -8.69
N LYS A 282 -5.86 -14.19 -9.38
CA LYS A 282 -6.08 -13.98 -10.82
C LYS A 282 -5.74 -15.22 -11.64
N PHE A 283 -4.60 -15.87 -11.33
CA PHE A 283 -4.20 -17.11 -12.02
C PHE A 283 -5.20 -18.24 -11.81
N ILE A 284 -5.71 -18.41 -10.58
CA ILE A 284 -6.74 -19.41 -10.26
C ILE A 284 -8.03 -19.12 -11.06
N LEU A 285 -8.50 -17.87 -11.08
CA LEU A 285 -9.71 -17.48 -11.82
C LEU A 285 -9.57 -17.76 -13.32
N ILE A 286 -8.45 -17.37 -13.92
CA ILE A 286 -8.14 -17.63 -15.33
C ILE A 286 -8.11 -19.15 -15.60
N SER A 287 -7.52 -19.93 -14.71
CA SER A 287 -7.45 -21.39 -14.85
C SER A 287 -8.84 -22.05 -14.81
N ILE A 288 -9.72 -21.60 -13.92
CA ILE A 288 -11.11 -22.07 -13.84
C ILE A 288 -11.85 -21.78 -15.15
N VAL A 289 -11.70 -20.58 -15.70
CA VAL A 289 -12.31 -20.20 -16.99
C VAL A 289 -11.77 -21.07 -18.12
N LEU A 290 -10.45 -21.28 -18.16
CA LEU A 290 -9.81 -22.12 -19.17
C LEU A 290 -10.31 -23.56 -19.13
N VAL A 291 -10.37 -24.18 -17.95
CA VAL A 291 -10.89 -25.55 -17.76
C VAL A 291 -12.36 -25.63 -18.19
N SER A 292 -13.16 -24.62 -17.88
CA SER A 292 -14.56 -24.55 -18.29
C SER A 292 -14.68 -24.49 -19.82
N ILE A 293 -13.86 -23.68 -20.49
CA ILE A 293 -13.83 -23.60 -21.96
C ILE A 293 -13.42 -24.95 -22.57
N LEU A 294 -12.37 -25.58 -22.05
CA LEU A 294 -11.92 -26.89 -22.52
C LEU A 294 -13.02 -27.93 -22.38
N ASN A 295 -13.71 -27.97 -21.26
CA ASN A 295 -14.80 -28.95 -21.03
C ASN A 295 -15.94 -28.78 -22.03
N ILE A 296 -16.37 -27.53 -22.26
CA ILE A 296 -17.44 -27.22 -23.23
C ILE A 296 -17.00 -27.55 -24.66
N MET A 297 -15.75 -27.22 -25.04
CA MET A 297 -15.24 -27.53 -26.37
C MET A 297 -15.16 -29.04 -26.61
N THR A 298 -14.70 -29.78 -25.61
CA THR A 298 -14.66 -31.26 -25.66
C THR A 298 -16.07 -31.82 -25.88
N MET A 299 -17.06 -31.39 -25.10
CA MET A 299 -18.47 -31.82 -25.28
C MET A 299 -18.98 -31.47 -26.67
N SER A 300 -18.67 -30.28 -27.19
CA SER A 300 -19.04 -29.85 -28.53
C SER A 300 -18.50 -30.75 -29.65
N VAL A 301 -17.27 -31.24 -29.48
CA VAL A 301 -16.66 -32.20 -30.42
C VAL A 301 -17.37 -33.54 -30.34
N TYR A 302 -17.65 -34.07 -29.14
CA TYR A 302 -18.36 -35.37 -28.98
C TYR A 302 -19.75 -35.34 -29.59
N GLU A 303 -20.52 -34.29 -29.42
CA GLU A 303 -21.87 -34.15 -30.01
C GLU A 303 -21.87 -34.16 -31.55
N ARG A 304 -20.75 -33.81 -32.19
CA ARG A 304 -20.61 -33.74 -33.66
C ARG A 304 -19.73 -34.83 -34.24
N ILE A 305 -19.52 -35.92 -33.54
CA ILE A 305 -18.59 -37.00 -33.96
C ILE A 305 -19.03 -37.65 -35.28
N SER A 306 -20.37 -37.80 -35.51
CA SER A 306 -20.91 -38.29 -36.76
C SER A 306 -20.73 -37.32 -37.93
N GLU A 307 -20.91 -36.01 -37.71
CA GLU A 307 -20.63 -34.96 -38.72
C GLU A 307 -19.15 -34.98 -39.10
N ILE A 308 -18.23 -35.09 -38.11
CA ILE A 308 -16.79 -35.19 -38.31
C ILE A 308 -16.45 -36.46 -39.15
N GLY A 309 -17.05 -37.58 -38.80
CA GLY A 309 -16.86 -38.86 -39.53
C GLY A 309 -17.29 -38.74 -41.01
N THR A 310 -18.42 -38.10 -41.27
CA THR A 310 -18.93 -37.88 -42.65
C THR A 310 -17.99 -36.98 -43.46
N ILE A 311 -17.52 -35.87 -42.85
CA ILE A 311 -16.59 -34.95 -43.49
C ILE A 311 -15.23 -35.61 -43.77
N ALA A 312 -14.78 -36.46 -42.86
CA ALA A 312 -13.56 -37.26 -43.05
C ALA A 312 -13.69 -38.29 -44.15
N ALA A 313 -14.87 -38.97 -44.25
CA ALA A 313 -15.17 -39.96 -45.27
C ALA A 313 -15.19 -39.36 -46.71
N ILE A 314 -15.53 -38.10 -46.85
CA ILE A 314 -15.50 -37.36 -48.13
C ILE A 314 -14.03 -36.94 -48.51
N GLY A 315 -13.02 -37.26 -47.65
CA GLY A 315 -11.60 -37.01 -47.94
C GLY A 315 -11.05 -35.68 -47.39
N THR A 316 -11.75 -35.02 -46.47
CA THR A 316 -11.22 -33.81 -45.84
C THR A 316 -10.08 -34.14 -44.87
N PRO A 317 -8.88 -33.57 -45.02
CA PRO A 317 -7.74 -33.90 -44.18
C PRO A 317 -7.99 -33.45 -42.69
N PRO A 318 -7.52 -34.24 -41.70
CA PRO A 318 -7.78 -34.01 -40.26
C PRO A 318 -7.37 -32.60 -39.81
N ARG A 319 -6.29 -32.02 -40.37
CA ARG A 319 -5.84 -30.65 -40.09
C ARG A 319 -6.88 -29.57 -40.42
N ARG A 320 -7.69 -29.77 -41.47
CA ARG A 320 -8.75 -28.82 -41.83
C ARG A 320 -9.96 -28.93 -40.91
N ILE A 321 -10.25 -30.14 -40.46
CA ILE A 321 -11.31 -30.41 -39.47
C ILE A 321 -10.91 -29.73 -38.13
N LEU A 322 -9.68 -29.96 -37.67
CA LEU A 322 -9.14 -29.31 -36.48
C LEU A 322 -9.19 -27.76 -36.57
N SER A 323 -8.76 -27.21 -37.70
CA SER A 323 -8.80 -25.76 -37.94
C SER A 323 -10.22 -25.20 -37.86
N LEU A 324 -11.23 -25.93 -38.31
CA LEU A 324 -12.63 -25.48 -38.22
C LEU A 324 -13.07 -25.31 -36.75
N PHE A 325 -12.78 -26.29 -35.89
CA PHE A 325 -13.13 -26.24 -34.46
C PHE A 325 -12.34 -25.18 -33.71
N LEU A 326 -11.06 -25.01 -34.03
CA LEU A 326 -10.25 -23.96 -33.46
C LEU A 326 -10.77 -22.55 -33.80
N ILE A 327 -11.17 -22.33 -35.08
CA ILE A 327 -11.74 -21.05 -35.51
C ILE A 327 -13.11 -20.81 -34.84
N GLU A 328 -13.94 -21.86 -34.72
CA GLU A 328 -15.24 -21.78 -34.04
C GLU A 328 -15.06 -21.38 -32.56
N GLY A 329 -14.13 -22.08 -31.87
CA GLY A 329 -13.79 -21.76 -30.47
C GLY A 329 -13.21 -20.37 -30.26
N PHE A 330 -12.30 -19.97 -31.14
CA PHE A 330 -11.71 -18.62 -31.09
C PHE A 330 -12.74 -17.53 -31.33
N ALA A 331 -13.60 -17.68 -32.34
CA ALA A 331 -14.66 -16.72 -32.64
C ALA A 331 -15.65 -16.59 -31.46
N MET A 332 -16.06 -17.72 -30.86
CA MET A 332 -16.91 -17.76 -29.68
C MET A 332 -16.25 -17.07 -28.47
N GLY A 333 -14.99 -17.41 -28.20
CA GLY A 333 -14.20 -16.80 -27.13
C GLY A 333 -14.08 -15.29 -27.29
N LEU A 334 -13.79 -14.82 -28.50
CA LEU A 334 -13.64 -13.39 -28.79
C LEU A 334 -14.93 -12.60 -28.57
N VAL A 335 -16.06 -13.08 -29.08
CA VAL A 335 -17.38 -12.44 -28.89
C VAL A 335 -17.75 -12.42 -27.41
N SER A 336 -17.56 -13.53 -26.71
CA SER A 336 -17.88 -13.65 -25.28
C SER A 336 -16.99 -12.76 -24.41
N THR A 337 -15.71 -12.65 -24.76
CA THR A 337 -14.76 -11.78 -24.05
C THR A 337 -15.13 -10.30 -24.23
N ILE A 338 -15.47 -9.87 -25.46
CA ILE A 338 -15.92 -8.49 -25.69
C ILE A 338 -17.20 -8.20 -24.89
N ALA A 339 -18.18 -9.11 -24.90
CA ALA A 339 -19.38 -8.96 -24.09
C ALA A 339 -19.07 -8.88 -22.60
N GLY A 340 -18.17 -9.75 -22.11
CA GLY A 340 -17.71 -9.75 -20.72
C GLY A 340 -16.98 -8.48 -20.32
N ILE A 341 -16.14 -7.93 -21.20
CA ILE A 341 -15.43 -6.65 -20.96
C ILE A 341 -16.43 -5.49 -20.87
N VAL A 342 -17.37 -5.38 -21.83
CA VAL A 342 -18.36 -4.29 -21.81
C VAL A 342 -19.17 -4.31 -20.52
N ILE A 343 -19.72 -5.46 -20.15
CA ILE A 343 -20.49 -5.61 -18.92
C ILE A 343 -19.61 -5.41 -17.68
N GLY A 344 -18.40 -6.00 -17.65
CA GLY A 344 -17.49 -5.90 -16.50
C GLY A 344 -17.03 -4.47 -16.22
N LEU A 345 -16.78 -3.67 -17.26
CA LEU A 345 -16.40 -2.26 -17.10
C LEU A 345 -17.56 -1.40 -16.59
N GLU A 346 -18.79 -1.70 -16.99
CA GLU A 346 -19.98 -0.98 -16.51
C GLU A 346 -20.23 -1.19 -15.01
N TYR A 347 -19.79 -2.33 -14.45
CA TYR A 347 -19.87 -2.61 -13.00
C TYR A 347 -18.67 -2.07 -12.20
N CYS A 348 -17.55 -1.73 -12.84
CA CYS A 348 -16.34 -1.23 -12.16
C CYS A 348 -16.17 0.29 -12.26
N GLY A 349 -16.94 0.98 -13.11
CA GLY A 349 -16.99 2.44 -13.22
C GLY A 349 -18.09 3.01 -12.34
#